data_33bbb83652517fa6431a8e95cf3f0e0a
#
_entry.id   33bbb83652517fa6431a8e95cf3f0e0a
#
_cell.length_a   1.000
_cell.length_b   1.000
_cell.length_c   1.000
_cell.angle_alpha   90.00
_cell.angle_beta   90.00
_cell.angle_gamma   90.00
#
_symmetry.space_group_name_H-M   'P 1'
#
loop_
_entity.id
_entity.type
_entity.pdbx_description
1 polymer ?
#
loop_
_entity_poly.entity_id
_entity_poly.type
_entity_poly.pdbx_seq_one_letter_code
_entity_poly.pdbx_strand_id
1 'polypeptide(L)'
;MALIPNPLIIPVGVVMGILLAMPFGPINLLGIQRAVERGFFGGMAAGIGIMAGDGLIALGAALGVNAITGAIRQYRTAIQIVGGVALLGFGIKLCLTRAAIATEAAAEKTSLRDYIWDIPQMFILTLTNPGALLGLIAIFGGVSSFVEVESYIDAFTMVAAIMGGSFLYWFTVSEFIATIRHRFDVVRLEQINRIAGLVLIGFGCVLIGEMVIKRGRFW
;
A
#
# COMPACT_ATOMS: atom_id res chain seq x y z
N MET A 1 27.14 -15.61 -16.06
CA MET A 1 25.82 -15.36 -15.49
C MET A 1 25.58 -16.42 -14.43
N ALA A 2 25.54 -16.02 -13.16
CA ALA A 2 25.22 -16.95 -12.08
C ALA A 2 23.76 -17.37 -12.22
N LEU A 3 23.51 -18.67 -12.39
CA LEU A 3 22.17 -19.26 -12.48
C LEU A 3 21.51 -19.40 -11.10
N ILE A 4 22.24 -19.11 -10.03
CA ILE A 4 21.76 -19.24 -8.65
C ILE A 4 21.73 -17.83 -8.05
N PRO A 5 20.56 -17.34 -7.60
CA PRO A 5 20.47 -16.03 -6.98
C PRO A 5 21.26 -15.98 -5.66
N ASN A 6 21.74 -14.80 -5.32
CA ASN A 6 22.41 -14.59 -4.03
C ASN A 6 21.46 -15.01 -2.88
N PRO A 7 21.87 -15.93 -2.01
CA PRO A 7 21.02 -16.48 -0.95
C PRO A 7 20.50 -15.42 0.04
N LEU A 8 21.15 -14.25 0.12
CA LEU A 8 20.69 -13.15 0.95
C LEU A 8 19.49 -12.39 0.37
N ILE A 9 19.20 -12.55 -0.93
CA ILE A 9 18.07 -11.86 -1.60
C ILE A 9 16.74 -12.22 -0.94
N ILE A 10 16.53 -13.50 -0.62
CA ILE A 10 15.25 -13.96 -0.06
C ILE A 10 15.00 -13.37 1.33
N PRO A 11 15.86 -13.55 2.35
CA PRO A 11 15.59 -13.02 3.67
C PRO A 11 15.51 -11.49 3.67
N VAL A 12 16.35 -10.83 2.91
CA VAL A 12 16.33 -9.36 2.78
C VAL A 12 15.04 -8.91 2.11
N GLY A 13 14.62 -9.53 1.01
CA GLY A 13 13.38 -9.21 0.32
C GLY A 13 12.15 -9.42 1.22
N VAL A 14 12.10 -10.50 1.99
CA VAL A 14 11.00 -10.74 2.94
C VAL A 14 10.94 -9.65 4.01
N VAL A 15 12.06 -9.26 4.60
CA VAL A 15 12.11 -8.16 5.58
C VAL A 15 11.66 -6.85 4.95
N MET A 16 12.12 -6.54 3.73
CA MET A 16 11.66 -5.35 2.99
C MET A 16 10.16 -5.37 2.78
N GLY A 17 9.59 -6.50 2.36
CA GLY A 17 8.14 -6.64 2.15
C GLY A 17 7.33 -6.40 3.42
N ILE A 18 7.79 -6.93 4.56
CA ILE A 18 7.17 -6.67 5.86
C ILE A 18 7.24 -5.17 6.21
N LEU A 19 8.40 -4.54 6.05
CA LEU A 19 8.59 -3.12 6.34
C LEU A 19 7.73 -2.21 5.45
N LEU A 20 7.60 -2.53 4.16
CA LEU A 20 6.75 -1.79 3.22
C LEU A 20 5.27 -1.91 3.56
N ALA A 21 4.83 -3.09 4.01
CA ALA A 21 3.45 -3.33 4.39
C ALA A 21 3.06 -2.69 5.73
N MET A 22 4.02 -2.28 6.57
CA MET A 22 3.75 -1.62 7.85
C MET A 22 2.90 -0.35 7.67
N PRO A 23 2.07 0.02 8.67
CA PRO A 23 1.07 1.09 8.54
C PRO A 23 1.66 2.50 8.64
N PHE A 24 2.82 2.74 8.01
CA PHE A 24 3.43 4.06 7.94
C PHE A 24 2.81 4.98 6.88
N GLY A 25 1.93 4.44 6.03
CA GLY A 25 1.30 5.16 4.94
C GLY A 25 -0.22 5.12 4.96
N PRO A 26 -0.88 6.07 4.26
CA PRO A 26 -2.33 6.17 4.23
C PRO A 26 -3.00 4.92 3.64
N ILE A 27 -2.38 4.27 2.66
CA ILE A 27 -2.95 3.10 1.98
C ILE A 27 -2.94 1.87 2.90
N ASN A 28 -1.84 1.67 3.64
CA ASN A 28 -1.75 0.57 4.61
C ASN A 28 -2.74 0.75 5.77
N LEU A 29 -2.99 2.00 6.21
CA LEU A 29 -4.04 2.30 7.18
C LEU A 29 -5.43 1.97 6.61
N LEU A 30 -5.68 2.26 5.33
CA LEU A 30 -6.94 1.88 4.67
C LEU A 30 -7.09 0.34 4.60
N GLY A 31 -6.00 -0.39 4.35
CA GLY A 31 -5.99 -1.85 4.41
C GLY A 31 -6.36 -2.39 5.80
N ILE A 32 -5.79 -1.81 6.86
CA ILE A 32 -6.15 -2.14 8.26
C ILE A 32 -7.63 -1.85 8.52
N GLN A 33 -8.13 -0.71 8.07
CA GLN A 33 -9.53 -0.36 8.20
C GLN A 33 -10.44 -1.40 7.51
N ARG A 34 -10.08 -1.90 6.32
CA ARG A 34 -10.79 -3.01 5.66
C ARG A 34 -10.80 -4.28 6.49
N ALA A 35 -9.67 -4.60 7.16
CA ALA A 35 -9.60 -5.74 8.08
C ALA A 35 -10.52 -5.56 9.29
N VAL A 36 -10.60 -4.35 9.84
CA VAL A 36 -11.49 -4.05 10.97
C VAL A 36 -12.96 -4.15 10.55
N GLU A 37 -13.34 -3.55 9.42
CA GLU A 37 -14.73 -3.53 8.94
C GLU A 37 -15.22 -4.88 8.46
N ARG A 38 -14.39 -5.61 7.69
CA ARG A 38 -14.80 -6.80 6.94
C ARG A 38 -14.09 -8.09 7.37
N GLY A 39 -13.28 -8.01 8.44
CA GLY A 39 -12.54 -9.14 9.00
C GLY A 39 -11.38 -9.61 8.11
N PHE A 40 -11.01 -10.86 8.29
CA PHE A 40 -9.88 -11.48 7.60
C PHE A 40 -9.89 -11.27 6.09
N PHE A 41 -10.99 -11.58 5.44
CA PHE A 41 -11.10 -11.47 3.97
C PHE A 41 -11.02 -10.01 3.47
N GLY A 42 -11.55 -9.04 4.24
CA GLY A 42 -11.42 -7.63 3.91
C GLY A 42 -9.96 -7.15 3.97
N GLY A 43 -9.24 -7.52 5.02
CA GLY A 43 -7.82 -7.24 5.16
C GLY A 43 -6.97 -7.94 4.09
N MET A 44 -7.26 -9.21 3.80
CA MET A 44 -6.55 -9.97 2.77
C MET A 44 -6.79 -9.41 1.36
N ALA A 45 -8.03 -9.07 1.01
CA ALA A 45 -8.33 -8.47 -0.30
C ALA A 45 -7.59 -7.14 -0.49
N ALA A 46 -7.62 -6.27 0.53
CA ALA A 46 -6.86 -5.03 0.53
C ALA A 46 -5.35 -5.29 0.44
N GLY A 47 -4.84 -6.22 1.26
CA GLY A 47 -3.43 -6.61 1.29
C GLY A 47 -2.92 -7.17 -0.03
N ILE A 48 -3.70 -7.98 -0.73
CA ILE A 48 -3.36 -8.49 -2.07
C ILE A 48 -3.21 -7.34 -3.07
N GLY A 49 -4.14 -6.37 -3.04
CA GLY A 49 -4.05 -5.19 -3.91
C GLY A 49 -2.80 -4.36 -3.62
N ILE A 50 -2.49 -4.10 -2.34
CA ILE A 50 -1.30 -3.37 -1.91
C ILE A 50 -0.04 -4.13 -2.32
N MET A 51 0.05 -5.41 -2.01
CA MET A 51 1.17 -6.28 -2.34
C MET A 51 1.45 -6.30 -3.85
N ALA A 52 0.41 -6.40 -4.68
CA ALA A 52 0.57 -6.37 -6.13
C ALA A 52 1.10 -5.02 -6.63
N GLY A 53 0.63 -3.91 -6.04
CA GLY A 53 1.12 -2.56 -6.33
C GLY A 53 2.59 -2.40 -5.94
N ASP A 54 2.94 -2.77 -4.71
CA ASP A 54 4.32 -2.73 -4.21
C ASP A 54 5.25 -3.64 -5.05
N GLY A 55 4.78 -4.84 -5.41
CA GLY A 55 5.50 -5.77 -6.28
C GLY A 55 5.80 -5.19 -7.66
N LEU A 56 4.83 -4.50 -8.28
CA LEU A 56 5.05 -3.85 -9.57
C LEU A 56 6.04 -2.70 -9.48
N ILE A 57 5.96 -1.88 -8.43
CA ILE A 57 6.93 -0.79 -8.19
C ILE A 57 8.33 -1.39 -7.92
N ALA A 58 8.40 -2.45 -7.10
CA ALA A 58 9.63 -3.15 -6.78
C ALA A 58 10.28 -3.76 -8.04
N LEU A 59 9.49 -4.34 -8.92
CA LEU A 59 9.96 -4.88 -10.19
C LEU A 59 10.57 -3.78 -11.06
N GLY A 60 9.92 -2.63 -11.15
CA GLY A 60 10.46 -1.48 -11.86
C GLY A 60 11.78 -0.98 -11.28
N ALA A 61 11.90 -0.93 -9.96
CA ALA A 61 13.12 -0.53 -9.28
C ALA A 61 14.26 -1.57 -9.47
N ALA A 62 13.96 -2.86 -9.34
CA ALA A 62 14.93 -3.94 -9.43
C ALA A 62 15.48 -4.12 -10.86
N LEU A 63 14.65 -3.91 -11.88
CA LEU A 63 15.08 -3.98 -13.27
C LEU A 63 15.87 -2.75 -13.74
N GLY A 64 16.05 -1.73 -12.89
CA GLY A 64 16.79 -0.52 -13.23
C GLY A 64 16.25 0.22 -14.44
N VAL A 65 14.98 0.08 -14.74
CA VAL A 65 14.37 0.53 -15.99
C VAL A 65 14.29 2.04 -16.01
N ASN A 66 15.25 2.68 -16.69
CA ASN A 66 15.22 4.11 -17.02
C ASN A 66 13.88 4.54 -17.64
N ALA A 67 13.21 3.64 -18.35
CA ALA A 67 11.90 3.90 -18.95
C ALA A 67 10.81 4.11 -17.90
N ILE A 68 10.75 3.30 -16.81
CA ILE A 68 9.76 3.47 -15.74
C ILE A 68 10.07 4.72 -14.92
N THR A 69 11.34 4.95 -14.61
CA THR A 69 11.79 6.17 -13.93
C THR A 69 11.52 7.41 -14.80
N GLY A 70 11.73 7.29 -16.11
CA GLY A 70 11.41 8.31 -17.10
C GLY A 70 9.91 8.60 -17.17
N ALA A 71 9.07 7.57 -17.26
CA ALA A 71 7.61 7.67 -17.26
C ALA A 71 7.08 8.27 -15.95
N ILE A 72 7.58 7.84 -14.79
CA ILE A 72 7.21 8.42 -13.49
C ILE A 72 7.58 9.90 -13.43
N ARG A 73 8.76 10.30 -13.91
CA ARG A 73 9.17 11.70 -13.97
C ARG A 73 8.31 12.50 -14.94
N GLN A 74 8.02 11.96 -16.13
CA GLN A 74 7.20 12.60 -17.16
C GLN A 74 5.75 12.79 -16.70
N TYR A 75 5.16 11.78 -16.08
CA TYR A 75 3.76 11.80 -15.62
C TYR A 75 3.60 12.14 -14.13
N ARG A 76 4.66 12.61 -13.48
CA ARG A 76 4.67 12.93 -12.04
C ARG A 76 3.47 13.78 -11.62
N THR A 77 3.18 14.84 -12.35
CA THR A 77 2.07 15.75 -12.06
C THR A 77 0.72 15.04 -12.18
N ALA A 78 0.52 14.24 -13.22
CA ALA A 78 -0.72 13.46 -13.39
C ALA A 78 -0.90 12.44 -12.27
N ILE A 79 0.16 11.72 -11.90
CA ILE A 79 0.17 10.74 -10.79
C ILE A 79 -0.15 11.45 -9.48
N GLN A 80 0.43 12.60 -9.20
CA GLN A 80 0.17 13.39 -8.00
C GLN A 80 -1.28 13.90 -7.93
N ILE A 81 -1.84 14.35 -9.04
CA ILE A 81 -3.24 14.80 -9.10
C ILE A 81 -4.18 13.62 -8.86
N VAL A 82 -4.03 12.54 -9.64
CA VAL A 82 -4.90 11.38 -9.54
C VAL A 82 -4.82 10.76 -8.14
N GLY A 83 -3.61 10.55 -7.62
CA GLY A 83 -3.39 10.04 -6.28
C GLY A 83 -3.92 10.97 -5.19
N GLY A 84 -3.65 12.27 -5.29
CA GLY A 84 -4.13 13.27 -4.34
C GLY A 84 -5.65 13.36 -4.30
N VAL A 85 -6.31 13.42 -5.46
CA VAL A 85 -7.78 13.44 -5.56
C VAL A 85 -8.39 12.14 -5.03
N ALA A 86 -7.79 10.99 -5.36
CA ALA A 86 -8.25 9.70 -4.84
C ALA A 86 -8.14 9.64 -3.32
N LEU A 87 -7.00 10.05 -2.75
CA LEU A 87 -6.79 10.11 -1.29
C LEU A 87 -7.79 11.04 -0.60
N LEU A 88 -8.04 12.23 -1.17
CA LEU A 88 -9.05 13.16 -0.66
C LEU A 88 -10.45 12.54 -0.70
N GLY A 89 -10.84 11.96 -1.84
CA GLY A 89 -12.16 11.33 -2.01
C GLY A 89 -12.38 10.18 -1.03
N PHE A 90 -11.39 9.28 -0.87
CA PHE A 90 -11.46 8.19 0.10
C PHE A 90 -11.43 8.69 1.54
N GLY A 91 -10.57 9.66 1.85
CA GLY A 91 -10.48 10.24 3.19
C GLY A 91 -11.78 10.90 3.62
N ILE A 92 -12.40 11.71 2.75
CA ILE A 92 -13.71 12.33 3.00
C ILE A 92 -14.78 11.25 3.18
N LYS A 93 -14.83 10.28 2.26
CA LYS A 93 -15.79 9.15 2.37
C LYS A 93 -15.65 8.46 3.72
N LEU A 94 -14.43 8.19 4.16
CA LEU A 94 -14.15 7.49 5.40
C LEU A 94 -14.57 8.31 6.62
N CYS A 95 -14.30 9.62 6.62
CA CYS A 95 -14.76 10.52 7.69
C CYS A 95 -16.28 10.64 7.79
N LEU A 96 -16.98 10.53 6.66
CA LEU A 96 -18.44 10.65 6.59
C LEU A 96 -19.16 9.32 6.79
N THR A 97 -18.46 8.19 6.63
CA THR A 97 -19.05 6.86 6.82
C THR A 97 -19.22 6.62 8.32
N ARG A 98 -20.48 6.50 8.76
CA ARG A 98 -20.79 6.00 10.10
C ARG A 98 -20.34 4.54 10.17
N ALA A 99 -19.59 4.19 11.21
CA ALA A 99 -19.22 2.81 11.44
C ALA A 99 -20.52 2.02 11.69
N ALA A 100 -20.92 1.23 10.72
CA ALA A 100 -21.89 0.17 11.01
C ALA A 100 -21.17 -0.82 11.92
N ILE A 101 -21.83 -1.19 13.05
CA ILE A 101 -21.35 -2.29 13.87
C ILE A 101 -21.10 -3.45 12.90
N ALA A 102 -19.87 -3.94 12.86
CA ALA A 102 -19.58 -5.24 12.28
C ALA A 102 -20.17 -6.31 13.21
N THR A 103 -21.48 -6.27 13.40
CA THR A 103 -22.24 -7.41 13.85
C THR A 103 -22.03 -8.51 12.82
N GLU A 104 -22.04 -9.76 13.25
CA GLU A 104 -22.01 -10.91 12.33
C GLU A 104 -22.96 -10.71 11.13
N ALA A 105 -24.09 -10.03 11.34
CA ALA A 105 -25.04 -9.60 10.30
C ALA A 105 -24.47 -8.61 9.26
N ALA A 106 -23.43 -7.83 9.55
CA ALA A 106 -22.80 -6.92 8.57
C ALA A 106 -21.71 -7.65 7.77
N ALA A 107 -21.04 -8.62 8.36
CA ALA A 107 -20.14 -9.54 7.65
C ALA A 107 -20.92 -10.46 6.69
N GLU A 108 -22.12 -10.90 7.06
CA GLU A 108 -23.03 -11.66 6.17
C GLU A 108 -23.51 -10.86 4.96
N LYS A 109 -23.55 -9.54 5.03
CA LYS A 109 -23.97 -8.67 3.91
C LYS A 109 -22.84 -8.28 2.96
N THR A 110 -21.59 -8.59 3.28
CA THR A 110 -20.46 -8.28 2.40
C THR A 110 -20.43 -9.30 1.25
N SER A 111 -20.69 -8.83 0.04
CA SER A 111 -20.67 -9.66 -1.15
C SER A 111 -19.23 -10.01 -1.56
N LEU A 112 -19.01 -11.16 -2.18
CA LEU A 112 -17.75 -11.50 -2.85
C LEU A 112 -17.28 -10.40 -3.80
N ARG A 113 -18.22 -9.69 -4.43
CA ARG A 113 -17.95 -8.55 -5.29
C ARG A 113 -17.22 -7.42 -4.55
N ASP A 114 -17.53 -7.18 -3.29
CA ASP A 114 -16.92 -6.11 -2.50
C ASP A 114 -15.44 -6.41 -2.22
N TYR A 115 -15.11 -7.68 -1.95
CA TYR A 115 -13.72 -8.11 -1.78
C TYR A 115 -12.93 -8.04 -3.09
N ILE A 116 -13.54 -8.48 -4.21
CA ILE A 116 -12.92 -8.42 -5.54
C ILE A 116 -12.64 -6.96 -5.93
N TRP A 117 -13.52 -6.02 -5.58
CA TRP A 117 -13.32 -4.60 -5.86
C TRP A 117 -12.26 -3.94 -4.98
N ASP A 118 -12.03 -4.42 -3.77
CA ASP A 118 -10.97 -3.89 -2.91
C ASP A 118 -9.57 -4.13 -3.53
N ILE A 119 -9.37 -5.24 -4.24
CA ILE A 119 -8.07 -5.57 -4.85
C ILE A 119 -7.62 -4.51 -5.86
N PRO A 120 -8.34 -4.23 -6.97
CA PRO A 120 -7.90 -3.23 -7.95
C PRO A 120 -7.89 -1.81 -7.35
N GLN A 121 -8.79 -1.52 -6.42
CA GLN A 121 -8.82 -0.23 -5.74
C GLN A 121 -7.52 0.02 -4.96
N MET A 122 -7.09 -0.94 -4.12
CA MET A 122 -5.85 -0.83 -3.35
C MET A 122 -4.62 -0.85 -4.25
N PHE A 123 -4.63 -1.65 -5.31
CA PHE A 123 -3.58 -1.67 -6.32
C PHE A 123 -3.35 -0.30 -6.95
N ILE A 124 -4.42 0.34 -7.45
CA ILE A 124 -4.33 1.67 -8.08
C ILE A 124 -3.87 2.72 -7.06
N LEU A 125 -4.43 2.70 -5.84
CA LEU A 125 -4.03 3.61 -4.78
C LEU A 125 -2.55 3.45 -4.43
N THR A 126 -2.04 2.24 -4.37
CA THR A 126 -0.61 1.98 -4.11
C THR A 126 0.27 2.53 -5.22
N LEU A 127 -0.08 2.30 -6.48
CA LEU A 127 0.67 2.82 -7.62
C LEU A 127 0.67 4.35 -7.72
N THR A 128 -0.40 4.99 -7.26
CA THR A 128 -0.51 6.46 -7.25
C THR A 128 0.00 7.09 -5.96
N ASN A 129 0.46 6.29 -4.99
CA ASN A 129 0.99 6.76 -3.72
C ASN A 129 2.49 7.08 -3.83
N PRO A 130 2.89 8.36 -3.85
CA PRO A 130 4.30 8.73 -3.91
C PRO A 130 5.07 8.31 -2.66
N GLY A 131 4.40 8.11 -1.53
CA GLY A 131 5.02 7.58 -0.30
C GLY A 131 5.51 6.14 -0.48
N ALA A 132 4.74 5.30 -1.17
CA ALA A 132 5.14 3.94 -1.51
C ALA A 132 6.37 3.94 -2.44
N LEU A 133 6.33 4.79 -3.48
CA LEU A 133 7.45 4.97 -4.41
C LEU A 133 8.73 5.43 -3.70
N LEU A 134 8.63 6.47 -2.87
CA LEU A 134 9.79 7.01 -2.13
C LEU A 134 10.30 6.03 -1.09
N GLY A 135 9.40 5.34 -0.38
CA GLY A 135 9.74 4.32 0.59
C GLY A 135 10.53 3.17 -0.05
N LEU A 136 10.07 2.72 -1.21
CA LEU A 136 10.70 1.64 -1.94
C LEU A 136 12.08 2.05 -2.49
N ILE A 137 12.22 3.25 -3.05
CA ILE A 137 13.50 3.79 -3.51
C ILE A 137 14.48 3.92 -2.33
N ALA A 138 14.03 4.41 -1.17
CA ALA A 138 14.87 4.55 0.01
C ALA A 138 15.35 3.18 0.53
N ILE A 139 14.46 2.19 0.58
CA ILE A 139 14.77 0.84 1.03
C ILE A 139 15.71 0.15 0.04
N PHE A 140 15.44 0.22 -1.27
CA PHE A 140 16.32 -0.34 -2.29
C PHE A 140 17.71 0.33 -2.27
N GLY A 141 17.77 1.66 -2.12
CA GLY A 141 19.02 2.41 -1.99
C GLY A 141 19.84 1.99 -0.77
N GLY A 142 19.16 1.75 0.38
CA GLY A 142 19.83 1.25 1.58
C GLY A 142 20.30 -0.21 1.46
N VAL A 143 19.49 -1.05 0.84
CA VAL A 143 19.75 -2.50 0.70
C VAL A 143 20.79 -2.80 -0.39
N SER A 144 20.88 -1.96 -1.42
CA SER A 144 21.90 -2.13 -2.50
C SER A 144 23.35 -2.16 -1.98
N SER A 145 23.58 -1.63 -0.78
CA SER A 145 24.89 -1.73 -0.10
C SER A 145 25.18 -3.12 0.48
N PHE A 146 24.17 -3.97 0.65
CA PHE A 146 24.30 -5.29 1.26
C PHE A 146 24.00 -6.43 0.29
N VAL A 147 23.16 -6.18 -0.71
CA VAL A 147 22.73 -7.18 -1.68
C VAL A 147 22.68 -6.54 -3.06
N GLU A 148 23.58 -6.99 -3.93
CA GLU A 148 23.62 -6.59 -5.33
C GLU A 148 22.62 -7.43 -6.14
N VAL A 149 21.82 -6.76 -6.97
CA VAL A 149 20.91 -7.37 -7.93
C VAL A 149 21.54 -7.25 -9.31
N GLU A 150 22.27 -8.30 -9.71
CA GLU A 150 23.07 -8.26 -10.93
C GLU A 150 22.38 -8.93 -12.14
N SER A 151 21.36 -9.74 -11.88
CA SER A 151 20.67 -10.50 -12.91
C SER A 151 19.16 -10.31 -12.87
N TYR A 152 18.49 -10.64 -13.99
CA TYR A 152 17.02 -10.69 -14.02
C TYR A 152 16.46 -11.72 -13.02
N ILE A 153 17.18 -12.82 -12.77
CA ILE A 153 16.80 -13.85 -11.81
C ILE A 153 16.82 -13.26 -10.39
N ASP A 154 17.85 -12.48 -10.06
CA ASP A 154 17.94 -11.79 -8.77
C ASP A 154 16.80 -10.79 -8.61
N ALA A 155 16.49 -10.01 -9.65
CA ALA A 155 15.41 -9.04 -9.65
C ALA A 155 14.05 -9.71 -9.38
N PHE A 156 13.71 -10.77 -10.12
CA PHE A 156 12.46 -11.51 -9.91
C PHE A 156 12.41 -12.20 -8.55
N THR A 157 13.55 -12.76 -8.09
CA THR A 157 13.63 -13.38 -6.76
C THR A 157 13.42 -12.35 -5.66
N MET A 158 14.03 -11.16 -5.77
CA MET A 158 13.84 -10.06 -4.83
C MET A 158 12.38 -9.62 -4.78
N VAL A 159 11.74 -9.41 -5.93
CA VAL A 159 10.32 -9.01 -6.00
C VAL A 159 9.42 -10.09 -5.40
N ALA A 160 9.66 -11.36 -5.72
CA ALA A 160 8.89 -12.46 -5.15
C ALA A 160 9.06 -12.53 -3.62
N ALA A 161 10.27 -12.31 -3.11
CA ALA A 161 10.55 -12.28 -1.68
C ALA A 161 9.85 -11.09 -0.99
N ILE A 162 9.88 -9.89 -1.60
CA ILE A 162 9.15 -8.70 -1.12
C ILE A 162 7.65 -8.99 -1.07
N MET A 163 7.07 -9.53 -2.13
CA MET A 163 5.66 -9.91 -2.16
C MET A 163 5.34 -10.96 -1.10
N GLY A 164 6.21 -11.95 -0.90
CA GLY A 164 6.08 -12.95 0.16
C GLY A 164 6.06 -12.34 1.56
N GLY A 165 6.96 -11.40 1.84
CA GLY A 165 7.01 -10.65 3.10
C GLY A 165 5.75 -9.81 3.33
N SER A 166 5.30 -9.08 2.32
CA SER A 166 4.05 -8.30 2.36
C SER A 166 2.84 -9.21 2.57
N PHE A 167 2.79 -10.38 1.91
CA PHE A 167 1.73 -11.37 2.12
C PHE A 167 1.70 -11.88 3.57
N LEU A 168 2.85 -12.26 4.12
CA LEU A 168 2.95 -12.71 5.51
C LEU A 168 2.46 -11.65 6.49
N TYR A 169 2.84 -10.39 6.26
CA TYR A 169 2.36 -9.28 7.07
C TYR A 169 0.84 -9.15 7.00
N TRP A 170 0.26 -9.05 5.80
CA TRP A 170 -1.18 -8.88 5.63
C TRP A 170 -1.98 -10.08 6.14
N PHE A 171 -1.47 -11.29 5.96
CA PHE A 171 -2.09 -12.50 6.51
C PHE A 171 -2.14 -12.42 8.04
N THR A 172 -1.00 -12.14 8.67
CA THR A 172 -0.89 -12.09 10.14
C THR A 172 -1.74 -10.96 10.72
N VAL A 173 -1.67 -9.77 10.14
CA VAL A 173 -2.42 -8.60 10.63
C VAL A 173 -3.92 -8.80 10.41
N SER A 174 -4.35 -9.34 9.27
CA SER A 174 -5.76 -9.61 8.98
C SER A 174 -6.34 -10.64 9.95
N GLU A 175 -5.59 -11.71 10.25
CA GLU A 175 -6.00 -12.73 11.23
C GLU A 175 -6.06 -12.14 12.64
N PHE A 176 -5.05 -11.40 13.04
CA PHE A 176 -5.02 -10.74 14.34
C PHE A 176 -6.20 -9.78 14.52
N ILE A 177 -6.44 -8.91 13.54
CA ILE A 177 -7.56 -7.97 13.57
C ILE A 177 -8.89 -8.71 13.56
N ALA A 178 -9.07 -9.74 12.74
CA ALA A 178 -10.29 -10.54 12.70
C ALA A 178 -10.62 -11.15 14.07
N THR A 179 -9.59 -11.58 14.80
CA THR A 179 -9.74 -12.17 16.14
C THR A 179 -10.16 -11.14 17.19
N ILE A 180 -9.65 -9.90 17.11
CA ILE A 180 -9.92 -8.88 18.14
C ILE A 180 -11.04 -7.90 17.76
N ARG A 181 -11.51 -7.90 16.51
CA ARG A 181 -12.48 -6.90 16.01
C ARG A 181 -13.80 -6.85 16.80
N HIS A 182 -14.21 -7.98 17.37
CA HIS A 182 -15.43 -8.06 18.20
C HIS A 182 -15.32 -7.26 19.51
N ARG A 183 -14.10 -6.87 19.92
CA ARG A 183 -13.85 -6.02 21.09
C ARG A 183 -13.92 -4.53 20.77
N PHE A 184 -14.05 -4.17 19.48
CA PHE A 184 -14.21 -2.78 19.08
C PHE A 184 -15.66 -2.38 19.19
N ASP A 185 -15.94 -1.38 20.02
CA ASP A 185 -17.24 -0.70 20.09
C ASP A 185 -17.41 0.22 18.87
N VAL A 186 -18.68 0.51 18.51
CA VAL A 186 -19.02 1.42 17.39
C VAL A 186 -18.25 2.72 17.46
N VAL A 187 -18.13 3.30 18.66
CA VAL A 187 -17.42 4.56 18.90
C VAL A 187 -15.93 4.45 18.53
N ARG A 188 -15.29 3.32 18.85
CA ARG A 188 -13.88 3.09 18.49
C ARG A 188 -13.71 2.89 17.00
N LEU A 189 -14.63 2.21 16.34
CA LEU A 189 -14.61 2.04 14.89
C LEU A 189 -14.78 3.38 14.16
N GLU A 190 -15.69 4.24 14.63
CA GLU A 190 -15.84 5.59 14.09
C GLU A 190 -14.56 6.43 14.28
N GLN A 191 -13.90 6.29 15.44
CA GLN A 191 -12.63 6.97 15.68
C GLN A 191 -11.52 6.47 14.73
N ILE A 192 -11.41 5.16 14.51
CA ILE A 192 -10.45 4.58 13.57
C ILE A 192 -10.72 5.10 12.16
N ASN A 193 -11.97 5.07 11.70
CA ASN A 193 -12.37 5.57 10.38
C ASN A 193 -12.06 7.07 10.24
N ARG A 194 -12.34 7.84 11.27
CA ARG A 194 -12.07 9.28 11.28
C ARG A 194 -10.58 9.59 11.25
N ILE A 195 -9.78 8.89 12.04
CA ILE A 195 -8.31 9.06 12.07
C ILE A 195 -7.73 8.66 10.71
N ALA A 196 -8.09 7.50 10.19
CA ALA A 196 -7.63 7.04 8.88
C ALA A 196 -8.05 8.02 7.77
N GLY A 197 -9.31 8.49 7.80
CA GLY A 197 -9.81 9.49 6.85
C GLY A 197 -9.05 10.81 6.92
N LEU A 198 -8.76 11.33 8.12
CA LEU A 198 -7.97 12.56 8.29
C LEU A 198 -6.53 12.39 7.80
N VAL A 199 -5.92 11.23 8.03
CA VAL A 199 -4.57 10.93 7.51
C VAL A 199 -4.59 10.92 5.99
N LEU A 200 -5.56 10.26 5.35
CA LEU A 200 -5.73 10.24 3.90
C LEU A 200 -5.91 11.66 3.32
N ILE A 201 -6.76 12.48 3.95
CA ILE A 201 -6.98 13.88 3.56
C ILE A 201 -5.69 14.68 3.69
N GLY A 202 -4.97 14.55 4.81
CA GLY A 202 -3.69 15.21 5.03
C GLY A 202 -2.67 14.90 3.93
N PHE A 203 -2.49 13.62 3.60
CA PHE A 203 -1.61 13.20 2.51
C PHE A 203 -2.09 13.70 1.14
N GLY A 204 -3.40 13.65 0.86
CA GLY A 204 -3.97 14.19 -0.38
C GLY A 204 -3.73 15.69 -0.52
N CYS A 205 -3.92 16.46 0.56
CA CYS A 205 -3.63 17.90 0.60
C CYS A 205 -2.14 18.20 0.38
N VAL A 206 -1.24 17.43 1.00
CA VAL A 206 0.22 17.59 0.82
C VAL A 206 0.60 17.36 -0.64
N LEU A 207 0.08 16.29 -1.27
CA LEU A 207 0.37 15.98 -2.66
C LEU A 207 -0.07 17.09 -3.63
N ILE A 208 -1.30 17.58 -3.45
CA ILE A 208 -1.85 18.63 -4.29
C ILE A 208 -1.16 19.98 -3.99
N GLY A 209 -0.91 20.26 -2.71
CA GLY A 209 -0.22 21.47 -2.26
C GLY A 209 1.21 21.58 -2.79
N GLU A 210 1.97 20.49 -2.77
CA GLU A 210 3.33 20.45 -3.34
C GLU A 210 3.33 20.79 -4.84
N MET A 211 2.33 20.30 -5.57
CA MET A 211 2.18 20.61 -6.98
C MET A 211 1.90 22.10 -7.21
N VAL A 212 1.00 22.70 -6.42
CA VAL A 212 0.63 24.12 -6.55
C VAL A 212 1.81 25.04 -6.22
N ILE A 213 2.53 24.75 -5.13
CA ILE A 213 3.69 25.53 -4.69
C ILE A 213 4.83 25.46 -5.72
N LYS A 214 5.11 24.28 -6.27
CA LYS A 214 6.17 24.14 -7.29
C LYS A 214 5.81 24.86 -8.60
N ARG A 215 4.52 24.84 -8.99
CA ARG A 215 4.06 25.56 -10.18
C ARG A 215 4.12 27.07 -10.01
N GLY A 216 3.87 27.58 -8.79
CA GLY A 216 3.97 29.02 -8.48
C GLY A 216 5.40 29.58 -8.39
N ARG A 217 6.44 28.71 -8.33
CA ARG A 217 7.86 29.12 -8.31
C ARG A 217 8.48 29.32 -9.68
N PHE A 218 7.74 29.04 -10.75
CA PHE A 218 8.18 29.21 -12.14
C PHE A 218 7.55 30.45 -12.83
N TRP A 219 6.94 31.34 -12.05
CA TRP A 219 6.53 32.71 -12.42
C TRP A 219 7.26 33.69 -11.47
#